data_746f8dbe42c645f8f9a0a033424e7f60
#
_entry.id   746f8dbe42c645f8f9a0a033424e7f60
#
_cell.length_a   1.000
_cell.length_b   1.000
_cell.length_c   1.000
_cell.angle_alpha   90.00
_cell.angle_beta   90.00
_cell.angle_gamma   90.00
#
_symmetry.space_group_name_H-M   'P 1'
#
loop_
_entity.id
_entity.type
_entity.pdbx_description
1 polymer ?
#
loop_
_entity_poly.entity_id
_entity_poly.type
_entity_poly.pdbx_seq_one_letter_code
_entity_poly.pdbx_strand_id
1 'polypeptide(L)'
;SEIFIAGLLKEIPADVKYIVVSEAGASIYSASKLAAEEFPEFDVMQRSAVSIARRLQDPLAELIKIDPKGIGVGQYQHDMKQARLDEALGGVVEDCVNAVGVDVNTASYSLLSYISGINLASAKNIVKYREENGEFTYRAQLLKVPRIGAKAYEQAAGFLRVPGGKEILDNTGVHPESYEATEKLLALFGYTRDDVRNGNLKELRGKVTKAGSAKVCEQLG
;
A
#
# COMPACT_ATOMS: atom_id res chain seq x y z
N SER A 1 -14.39 -24.98 -13.56
CA SER A 1 -12.91 -24.81 -13.60
C SER A 1 -12.25 -25.23 -12.28
N GLU A 2 -12.78 -24.86 -11.10
CA GLU A 2 -12.19 -25.20 -9.79
C GLU A 2 -12.08 -26.71 -9.56
N ILE A 3 -13.15 -27.48 -9.82
CA ILE A 3 -13.16 -28.95 -9.71
C ILE A 3 -12.11 -29.61 -10.63
N PHE A 4 -11.92 -29.07 -11.82
CA PHE A 4 -10.90 -29.52 -12.76
C PHE A 4 -9.48 -29.29 -12.24
N ILE A 5 -9.19 -28.10 -11.74
CA ILE A 5 -7.89 -27.75 -11.15
C ILE A 5 -7.60 -28.59 -9.91
N ALA A 6 -8.58 -28.74 -9.02
CA ALA A 6 -8.46 -29.60 -7.84
C ALA A 6 -8.19 -31.06 -8.19
N GLY A 7 -8.72 -31.54 -9.33
CA GLY A 7 -8.41 -32.85 -9.89
C GLY A 7 -6.96 -32.98 -10.36
N LEU A 8 -6.50 -32.02 -11.16
CA LEU A 8 -5.12 -31.98 -11.69
C LEU A 8 -4.06 -31.89 -10.57
N LEU A 9 -4.33 -31.10 -9.50
CA LEU A 9 -3.39 -30.98 -8.40
C LEU A 9 -3.12 -32.28 -7.65
N LYS A 10 -4.04 -33.26 -7.71
CA LYS A 10 -3.81 -34.59 -7.14
C LYS A 10 -2.83 -35.44 -7.96
N GLU A 11 -2.64 -35.09 -9.22
CA GLU A 11 -1.75 -35.81 -10.17
C GLU A 11 -0.35 -35.19 -10.20
N ILE A 12 -0.18 -33.96 -9.67
CA ILE A 12 1.09 -33.26 -9.63
C ILE A 12 1.90 -33.68 -8.40
N PRO A 13 3.11 -34.25 -8.54
CA PRO A 13 3.92 -34.75 -7.43
C PRO A 13 4.66 -33.61 -6.69
N ALA A 14 4.02 -32.48 -6.46
CA ALA A 14 4.58 -31.31 -5.78
C ALA A 14 3.52 -30.70 -4.84
N ASP A 15 3.96 -30.06 -3.75
CA ASP A 15 3.09 -29.29 -2.83
C ASP A 15 2.68 -27.97 -3.50
N VAL A 16 1.83 -28.07 -4.53
CA VAL A 16 1.25 -26.92 -5.24
C VAL A 16 -0.14 -26.66 -4.68
N LYS A 17 -0.38 -25.41 -4.30
CA LYS A 17 -1.68 -24.92 -3.80
C LYS A 17 -2.33 -24.05 -4.84
N TYR A 18 -3.65 -23.96 -4.83
CA TYR A 18 -4.41 -23.02 -5.65
C TYR A 18 -5.25 -22.11 -4.78
N ILE A 19 -5.54 -20.93 -5.31
CA ILE A 19 -6.46 -19.97 -4.72
C ILE A 19 -7.31 -19.33 -5.82
N VAL A 20 -8.56 -19.05 -5.49
CA VAL A 20 -9.46 -18.32 -6.38
C VAL A 20 -9.28 -16.82 -6.15
N VAL A 21 -8.95 -16.09 -7.20
CA VAL A 21 -8.75 -14.63 -7.18
C VAL A 21 -9.82 -13.99 -8.07
N SER A 22 -10.42 -12.88 -7.61
CA SER A 22 -11.38 -12.12 -8.39
C SER A 22 -10.73 -11.55 -9.66
N GLU A 23 -11.37 -11.75 -10.81
CA GLU A 23 -10.93 -11.18 -12.10
C GLU A 23 -11.58 -9.82 -12.42
N ALA A 24 -12.40 -9.27 -11.51
CA ALA A 24 -13.13 -8.02 -11.76
C ALA A 24 -12.19 -6.92 -12.24
N GLY A 25 -12.54 -6.30 -13.38
CA GLY A 25 -11.75 -5.22 -14.00
C GLY A 25 -10.43 -5.63 -14.66
N ALA A 26 -10.04 -6.91 -14.66
CA ALA A 26 -8.78 -7.35 -15.29
C ALA A 26 -8.76 -7.06 -16.81
N SER A 27 -9.89 -7.18 -17.50
CA SER A 27 -10.04 -6.83 -18.90
C SER A 27 -9.86 -5.33 -19.16
N ILE A 28 -10.30 -4.47 -18.24
CA ILE A 28 -10.15 -3.02 -18.33
C ILE A 28 -8.67 -2.65 -18.20
N TYR A 29 -7.99 -3.20 -17.19
CA TYR A 29 -6.56 -3.01 -17.02
C TYR A 29 -5.77 -3.48 -18.25
N SER A 30 -5.99 -4.72 -18.70
CA SER A 30 -5.20 -5.34 -19.77
C SER A 30 -5.28 -4.59 -21.10
N ALA A 31 -6.41 -3.90 -21.36
CA ALA A 31 -6.61 -3.04 -22.54
C ALA A 31 -6.10 -1.59 -22.33
N SER A 32 -5.66 -1.23 -21.12
CA SER A 32 -5.24 0.14 -20.81
C SER A 32 -3.84 0.45 -21.38
N LYS A 33 -3.58 1.76 -21.53
CA LYS A 33 -2.26 2.26 -21.91
C LYS A 33 -1.20 1.88 -20.85
N LEU A 34 -1.56 1.93 -19.57
CA LEU A 34 -0.68 1.55 -18.47
C LEU A 34 -0.21 0.09 -18.61
N ALA A 35 -1.12 -0.83 -18.90
CA ALA A 35 -0.76 -2.23 -19.08
C ALA A 35 0.13 -2.45 -20.32
N ALA A 36 -0.08 -1.66 -21.39
CA ALA A 36 0.78 -1.69 -22.55
C ALA A 36 2.19 -1.16 -22.28
N GLU A 37 2.32 -0.15 -21.41
CA GLU A 37 3.62 0.36 -20.95
C GLU A 37 4.32 -0.60 -20.00
N GLU A 38 3.59 -1.27 -19.09
CA GLU A 38 4.17 -2.25 -18.15
C GLU A 38 4.61 -3.54 -18.84
N PHE A 39 3.87 -3.99 -19.86
CA PHE A 39 4.11 -5.25 -20.56
C PHE A 39 3.97 -5.08 -22.08
N PRO A 40 4.92 -4.39 -22.73
CA PRO A 40 4.84 -4.11 -24.17
C PRO A 40 4.84 -5.39 -25.03
N GLU A 41 5.54 -6.43 -24.59
CA GLU A 41 5.66 -7.70 -25.32
C GLU A 41 4.49 -8.68 -25.10
N PHE A 42 3.58 -8.38 -24.14
CA PHE A 42 2.47 -9.27 -23.82
C PHE A 42 1.19 -8.85 -24.57
N ASP A 43 0.41 -9.83 -24.99
CA ASP A 43 -0.94 -9.58 -25.46
C ASP A 43 -1.92 -9.24 -24.33
N VAL A 44 -3.14 -8.87 -24.68
CA VAL A 44 -4.19 -8.46 -23.72
C VAL A 44 -4.53 -9.61 -22.73
N MET A 45 -4.52 -10.86 -23.18
CA MET A 45 -4.83 -12.02 -22.35
C MET A 45 -3.71 -12.29 -21.34
N GLN A 46 -2.46 -12.20 -21.77
CA GLN A 46 -1.29 -12.37 -20.92
C GLN A 46 -1.23 -11.26 -19.87
N ARG A 47 -1.48 -10.00 -20.23
CA ARG A 47 -1.55 -8.86 -19.30
C ARG A 47 -2.64 -9.07 -18.25
N SER A 48 -3.82 -9.58 -18.65
CA SER A 48 -4.91 -9.91 -17.74
C SER A 48 -4.50 -11.01 -16.76
N ALA A 49 -3.89 -12.07 -17.24
CA ALA A 49 -3.43 -13.20 -16.41
C ALA A 49 -2.39 -12.75 -15.37
N VAL A 50 -1.42 -11.92 -15.77
CA VAL A 50 -0.40 -11.36 -14.86
C VAL A 50 -1.06 -10.49 -13.79
N SER A 51 -2.02 -9.63 -14.16
CA SER A 51 -2.73 -8.79 -13.19
C SER A 51 -3.48 -9.62 -12.17
N ILE A 52 -4.21 -10.65 -12.60
CA ILE A 52 -4.93 -11.56 -11.69
C ILE A 52 -3.96 -12.27 -10.73
N ALA A 53 -2.83 -12.77 -11.24
CA ALA A 53 -1.82 -13.43 -10.40
C ALA A 53 -1.19 -12.47 -9.37
N ARG A 54 -0.89 -11.24 -9.76
CA ARG A 54 -0.31 -10.21 -8.88
C ARG A 54 -1.25 -9.74 -7.78
N ARG A 55 -2.58 -9.86 -7.96
CA ARG A 55 -3.55 -9.55 -6.89
C ARG A 55 -3.38 -10.43 -5.66
N LEU A 56 -2.79 -11.61 -5.81
CA LEU A 56 -2.46 -12.47 -4.67
C LEU A 56 -1.25 -11.93 -3.90
N GLN A 57 -0.30 -11.32 -4.60
CA GLN A 57 0.92 -10.77 -4.01
C GLN A 57 0.70 -9.40 -3.37
N ASP A 58 0.11 -8.48 -4.13
CA ASP A 58 -0.23 -7.12 -3.70
C ASP A 58 -1.55 -6.67 -4.36
N PRO A 59 -2.70 -6.97 -3.71
CA PRO A 59 -4.01 -6.62 -4.25
C PRO A 59 -4.19 -5.11 -4.43
N LEU A 60 -3.64 -4.30 -3.52
CA LEU A 60 -3.79 -2.85 -3.58
C LEU A 60 -3.05 -2.28 -4.80
N ALA A 61 -1.80 -2.67 -5.01
CA ALA A 61 -0.98 -2.21 -6.14
C ALA A 61 -1.61 -2.54 -7.50
N GLU A 62 -2.34 -3.65 -7.61
CA GLU A 62 -3.00 -4.03 -8.86
C GLU A 62 -4.38 -3.37 -9.02
N LEU A 63 -5.19 -3.34 -7.96
CA LEU A 63 -6.56 -2.81 -8.04
C LEU A 63 -6.62 -1.31 -8.29
N ILE A 64 -5.67 -0.53 -7.79
CA ILE A 64 -5.63 0.92 -8.05
C ILE A 64 -5.35 1.29 -9.52
N LYS A 65 -4.90 0.35 -10.33
CA LYS A 65 -4.69 0.53 -11.76
C LYS A 65 -5.99 0.48 -12.57
N ILE A 66 -7.10 0.11 -11.92
CA ILE A 66 -8.41 -0.07 -12.53
C ILE A 66 -9.31 1.08 -12.08
N ASP A 67 -9.91 1.78 -13.05
CA ASP A 67 -10.95 2.78 -12.74
C ASP A 67 -12.13 2.09 -12.02
N PRO A 68 -12.47 2.49 -10.79
CA PRO A 68 -13.59 1.90 -10.04
C PRO A 68 -14.92 1.91 -10.81
N LYS A 69 -15.15 2.90 -11.66
CA LYS A 69 -16.34 2.97 -12.52
C LYS A 69 -16.44 1.82 -13.50
N GLY A 70 -15.31 1.31 -13.95
CA GLY A 70 -15.25 0.20 -14.89
C GLY A 70 -15.63 -1.15 -14.26
N ILE A 71 -15.50 -1.29 -12.93
CA ILE A 71 -15.96 -2.48 -12.20
C ILE A 71 -17.46 -2.39 -11.89
N GLY A 72 -18.01 -1.16 -11.85
CA GLY A 72 -19.38 -0.85 -11.50
C GLY A 72 -19.54 -0.52 -10.02
N VAL A 73 -19.84 0.74 -9.73
CA VAL A 73 -20.04 1.24 -8.34
C VAL A 73 -21.49 1.21 -7.92
N GLY A 74 -22.42 1.20 -8.88
CA GLY A 74 -23.85 1.15 -8.60
C GLY A 74 -24.70 1.15 -9.84
N GLN A 75 -25.97 0.73 -9.69
CA GLN A 75 -26.90 0.61 -10.79
C GLN A 75 -27.14 1.94 -11.53
N TYR A 76 -27.13 3.05 -10.82
CA TYR A 76 -27.41 4.39 -11.34
C TYR A 76 -26.16 5.26 -11.57
N GLN A 77 -24.99 4.65 -11.67
CA GLN A 77 -23.75 5.43 -11.86
C GLN A 77 -23.76 6.29 -13.13
N HIS A 78 -24.49 5.87 -14.18
CA HIS A 78 -24.60 6.63 -15.44
C HIS A 78 -25.50 7.85 -15.34
N ASP A 79 -26.42 7.89 -14.39
CA ASP A 79 -27.35 8.99 -14.13
C ASP A 79 -26.71 10.08 -13.25
N MET A 80 -25.55 9.82 -12.67
CA MET A 80 -24.83 10.76 -11.82
C MET A 80 -23.95 11.70 -12.64
N LYS A 81 -23.67 12.89 -12.09
CA LYS A 81 -22.65 13.80 -12.66
C LYS A 81 -21.28 13.12 -12.57
N GLN A 82 -20.71 12.73 -13.72
CA GLN A 82 -19.49 11.94 -13.80
C GLN A 82 -18.30 12.58 -13.08
N ALA A 83 -18.10 13.90 -13.22
CA ALA A 83 -17.01 14.60 -12.53
C ALA A 83 -17.11 14.49 -10.99
N ARG A 84 -18.33 14.53 -10.42
CA ARG A 84 -18.53 14.39 -8.99
C ARG A 84 -18.35 12.94 -8.52
N LEU A 85 -18.72 11.99 -9.36
CA LEU A 85 -18.48 10.57 -9.11
C LEU A 85 -16.98 10.27 -9.10
N ASP A 86 -16.23 10.82 -10.07
CA ASP A 86 -14.77 10.69 -10.15
C ASP A 86 -14.07 11.26 -8.92
N GLU A 87 -14.47 12.45 -8.49
CA GLU A 87 -13.93 13.09 -7.28
C GLU A 87 -14.19 12.24 -6.03
N ALA A 88 -15.42 11.77 -5.84
CA ALA A 88 -15.79 10.96 -4.69
C ALA A 88 -15.05 9.61 -4.67
N LEU A 89 -14.97 8.92 -5.81
CA LEU A 89 -14.27 7.64 -5.91
C LEU A 89 -12.77 7.81 -5.76
N GLY A 90 -12.19 8.88 -6.33
CA GLY A 90 -10.77 9.23 -6.15
C GLY A 90 -10.44 9.43 -4.67
N GLY A 91 -11.27 10.16 -3.93
CA GLY A 91 -11.12 10.34 -2.48
C GLY A 91 -11.16 9.03 -1.71
N VAL A 92 -12.11 8.14 -2.02
CA VAL A 92 -12.19 6.81 -1.36
C VAL A 92 -10.95 5.97 -1.65
N VAL A 93 -10.44 5.98 -2.89
CA VAL A 93 -9.20 5.26 -3.23
C VAL A 93 -8.01 5.82 -2.47
N GLU A 94 -7.89 7.15 -2.41
CA GLU A 94 -6.82 7.83 -1.65
C GLU A 94 -6.89 7.47 -0.15
N ASP A 95 -8.06 7.53 0.46
CA ASP A 95 -8.27 7.15 1.86
C ASP A 95 -7.87 5.68 2.12
N CYS A 96 -8.27 4.76 1.24
CA CYS A 96 -7.92 3.35 1.35
C CYS A 96 -6.40 3.13 1.23
N VAL A 97 -5.75 3.76 0.26
CA VAL A 97 -4.30 3.65 0.05
C VAL A 97 -3.54 4.19 1.27
N ASN A 98 -3.93 5.36 1.77
CA ASN A 98 -3.29 5.98 2.93
C ASN A 98 -3.53 5.17 4.22
N ALA A 99 -4.72 4.59 4.40
CA ALA A 99 -5.03 3.74 5.56
C ALA A 99 -4.17 2.46 5.60
N VAL A 100 -3.94 1.81 4.48
CA VAL A 100 -3.09 0.61 4.37
C VAL A 100 -1.61 0.98 4.49
N GLY A 101 -1.21 2.08 3.86
CA GLY A 101 0.17 2.48 3.69
C GLY A 101 0.87 1.72 2.55
N VAL A 102 1.93 2.32 2.02
CA VAL A 102 2.57 1.87 0.78
C VAL A 102 4.07 1.64 0.98
N ASP A 103 4.56 0.48 0.56
CA ASP A 103 6.00 0.20 0.50
C ASP A 103 6.66 1.04 -0.60
N VAL A 104 7.56 1.94 -0.19
CA VAL A 104 8.25 2.86 -1.10
C VAL A 104 9.20 2.14 -2.06
N ASN A 105 9.68 0.96 -1.68
CA ASN A 105 10.65 0.19 -2.47
C ASN A 105 10.01 -0.63 -3.58
N THR A 106 8.76 -1.07 -3.40
CA THR A 106 8.06 -1.94 -4.36
C THR A 106 6.96 -1.24 -5.14
N ALA A 107 6.37 -0.18 -4.60
CA ALA A 107 5.23 0.50 -5.17
C ALA A 107 5.50 1.09 -6.56
N SER A 108 4.51 1.00 -7.45
CA SER A 108 4.51 1.71 -8.72
C SER A 108 4.31 3.22 -8.51
N TYR A 109 4.73 4.03 -9.49
CA TYR A 109 4.46 5.47 -9.44
C TYR A 109 2.96 5.79 -9.39
N SER A 110 2.12 4.93 -9.99
CA SER A 110 0.66 5.08 -9.94
C SER A 110 0.14 4.92 -8.50
N LEU A 111 0.61 3.91 -7.76
CA LEU A 111 0.24 3.71 -6.37
C LEU A 111 0.76 4.85 -5.48
N LEU A 112 2.02 5.24 -5.65
CA LEU A 112 2.63 6.34 -4.90
C LEU A 112 1.92 7.68 -5.09
N SER A 113 1.30 7.92 -6.26
CA SER A 113 0.58 9.17 -6.52
C SER A 113 -0.73 9.33 -5.74
N TYR A 114 -1.23 8.27 -5.08
CA TYR A 114 -2.36 8.33 -4.15
C TYR A 114 -1.94 8.65 -2.71
N ILE A 115 -0.64 8.70 -2.43
CA ILE A 115 -0.16 9.10 -1.10
C ILE A 115 -0.28 10.61 -0.92
N SER A 116 -0.88 11.02 0.20
CA SER A 116 -1.02 12.43 0.55
C SER A 116 0.34 13.14 0.49
N GLY A 117 0.38 14.29 -0.15
CA GLY A 117 1.61 15.06 -0.37
C GLY A 117 2.49 14.60 -1.55
N ILE A 118 2.17 13.48 -2.22
CA ILE A 118 2.93 12.96 -3.37
C ILE A 118 2.10 13.11 -4.64
N ASN A 119 2.54 13.98 -5.54
CA ASN A 119 1.94 14.08 -6.88
C ASN A 119 2.63 13.12 -7.88
N LEU A 120 2.04 12.96 -9.06
CA LEU A 120 2.55 12.06 -10.09
C LEU A 120 4.03 12.31 -10.46
N ALA A 121 4.47 13.56 -10.49
CA ALA A 121 5.87 13.89 -10.80
C ALA A 121 6.82 13.47 -9.68
N SER A 122 6.44 13.70 -8.42
CA SER A 122 7.18 13.25 -7.24
C SER A 122 7.19 11.72 -7.16
N ALA A 123 6.07 11.05 -7.45
CA ALA A 123 5.98 9.59 -7.49
C ALA A 123 6.96 8.98 -8.51
N LYS A 124 7.03 9.54 -9.72
CA LYS A 124 8.00 9.12 -10.74
C LYS A 124 9.45 9.34 -10.29
N ASN A 125 9.71 10.45 -9.58
CA ASN A 125 11.06 10.72 -9.04
C ASN A 125 11.44 9.74 -7.93
N ILE A 126 10.50 9.27 -7.10
CA ILE A 126 10.75 8.23 -6.10
C ILE A 126 11.20 6.94 -6.78
N VAL A 127 10.46 6.49 -7.80
CA VAL A 127 10.80 5.28 -8.55
C VAL A 127 12.19 5.41 -9.20
N LYS A 128 12.43 6.51 -9.90
CA LYS A 128 13.73 6.80 -10.52
C LYS A 128 14.86 6.83 -9.50
N TYR A 129 14.65 7.47 -8.35
CA TYR A 129 15.65 7.57 -7.30
C TYR A 129 16.07 6.18 -6.78
N ARG A 130 15.12 5.28 -6.51
CA ARG A 130 15.46 3.93 -6.04
C ARG A 130 16.14 3.08 -7.11
N GLU A 131 15.81 3.27 -8.39
CA GLU A 131 16.49 2.60 -9.51
C GLU A 131 17.95 3.04 -9.66
N GLU A 132 18.24 4.32 -9.41
CA GLU A 132 19.57 4.89 -9.54
C GLU A 132 20.44 4.72 -8.28
N ASN A 133 19.85 4.73 -7.08
CA ASN A 133 20.55 4.79 -5.79
C ASN A 133 20.34 3.54 -4.91
N GLY A 134 19.54 2.58 -5.35
CA GLY A 134 19.14 1.43 -4.57
C GLY A 134 17.93 1.71 -3.65
N GLU A 135 17.54 0.70 -2.88
CA GLU A 135 16.38 0.74 -2.00
C GLU A 135 16.51 1.78 -0.88
N PHE A 136 15.37 2.37 -0.52
CA PHE A 136 15.27 3.18 0.68
C PHE A 136 15.47 2.32 1.92
N THR A 137 16.34 2.73 2.82
CA THR A 137 16.59 2.05 4.10
C THR A 137 15.99 2.78 5.30
N TYR A 138 15.50 4.00 5.11
CA TYR A 138 14.74 4.81 6.09
C TYR A 138 13.95 5.90 5.38
N ARG A 139 12.82 6.32 5.96
CA ARG A 139 11.89 7.30 5.37
C ARG A 139 12.53 8.65 5.06
N ALA A 140 13.42 9.13 5.90
CA ALA A 140 14.05 10.45 5.72
C ALA A 140 14.88 10.56 4.43
N GLN A 141 15.26 9.44 3.78
CA GLN A 141 15.90 9.48 2.47
C GLN A 141 15.00 10.06 1.38
N LEU A 142 13.68 10.07 1.56
CA LEU A 142 12.74 10.72 0.64
C LEU A 142 13.04 12.21 0.45
N LEU A 143 13.60 12.88 1.46
CA LEU A 143 14.04 14.28 1.34
C LEU A 143 15.17 14.50 0.31
N LYS A 144 15.85 13.43 -0.13
CA LYS A 144 16.85 13.46 -1.20
C LYS A 144 16.23 13.33 -2.60
N VAL A 145 14.96 12.97 -2.67
CA VAL A 145 14.24 12.79 -3.94
C VAL A 145 13.86 14.16 -4.52
N PRO A 146 14.17 14.46 -5.78
CA PRO A 146 13.79 15.72 -6.41
C PRO A 146 12.28 15.97 -6.30
N ARG A 147 11.89 17.19 -5.96
CA ARG A 147 10.51 17.66 -5.76
C ARG A 147 9.82 17.12 -4.50
N ILE A 148 10.53 16.45 -3.61
CA ILE A 148 10.03 16.14 -2.27
C ILE A 148 10.72 17.09 -1.29
N GLY A 149 10.04 18.17 -0.94
CA GLY A 149 10.46 19.09 0.11
C GLY A 149 9.94 18.69 1.49
N ALA A 150 10.34 19.42 2.53
CA ALA A 150 9.95 19.14 3.91
C ALA A 150 8.43 18.98 4.10
N LYS A 151 7.62 19.88 3.51
CA LYS A 151 6.16 19.82 3.60
C LYS A 151 5.56 18.57 2.96
N ALA A 152 6.04 18.17 1.76
CA ALA A 152 5.57 16.96 1.09
C ALA A 152 5.98 15.70 1.86
N TYR A 153 7.19 15.70 2.41
CA TYR A 153 7.67 14.62 3.27
C TYR A 153 6.82 14.48 4.54
N GLU A 154 6.57 15.57 5.25
CA GLU A 154 5.72 15.62 6.44
C GLU A 154 4.33 15.05 6.17
N GLN A 155 3.70 15.43 5.05
CA GLN A 155 2.39 14.91 4.67
C GLN A 155 2.41 13.41 4.31
N ALA A 156 3.48 12.92 3.69
CA ALA A 156 3.57 11.57 3.15
C ALA A 156 4.13 10.54 4.14
N ALA A 157 4.96 10.97 5.10
CA ALA A 157 5.80 10.08 5.89
C ALA A 157 5.01 9.01 6.66
N GLY A 158 3.84 9.36 7.22
CA GLY A 158 2.99 8.42 7.95
C GLY A 158 2.36 7.33 7.08
N PHE A 159 2.32 7.50 5.78
CA PHE A 159 1.68 6.61 4.82
C PHE A 159 2.66 5.74 4.02
N LEU A 160 3.93 6.09 4.03
CA LEU A 160 4.97 5.33 3.36
C LEU A 160 5.61 4.31 4.34
N ARG A 161 5.95 3.14 3.83
CA ARG A 161 6.59 2.05 4.58
C ARG A 161 7.94 1.73 3.99
N VAL A 162 8.89 1.39 4.86
CA VAL A 162 10.23 0.91 4.48
C VAL A 162 10.45 -0.45 5.15
N PRO A 163 9.90 -1.54 4.59
CA PRO A 163 10.10 -2.88 5.13
C PRO A 163 11.59 -3.24 5.15
N GLY A 164 12.05 -3.84 6.24
CA GLY A 164 13.47 -4.20 6.38
C GLY A 164 14.44 -3.02 6.56
N GLY A 165 13.91 -1.79 6.67
CA GLY A 165 14.71 -0.59 6.88
C GLY A 165 15.45 -0.58 8.23
N LYS A 166 16.38 0.38 8.38
CA LYS A 166 17.18 0.55 9.61
C LYS A 166 16.36 1.02 10.81
N GLU A 167 15.31 1.84 10.55
CA GLU A 167 14.38 2.31 11.55
C GLU A 167 13.09 1.47 11.50
N ILE A 168 12.82 0.74 12.57
CA ILE A 168 11.67 -0.17 12.66
C ILE A 168 10.34 0.58 12.51
N LEU A 169 10.24 1.77 13.10
CA LEU A 169 9.03 2.58 13.05
C LEU A 169 8.71 3.06 11.63
N ASP A 170 9.70 3.07 10.72
CA ASP A 170 9.49 3.38 9.30
C ASP A 170 8.62 2.33 8.59
N ASN A 171 8.47 1.13 9.15
CA ASN A 171 7.53 0.10 8.65
C ASN A 171 6.17 0.12 9.35
N THR A 172 5.83 1.21 10.02
CA THR A 172 4.55 1.37 10.75
C THR A 172 3.76 2.57 10.25
N GLY A 173 2.53 2.75 10.75
CA GLY A 173 1.73 3.96 10.51
C GLY A 173 2.11 5.14 11.40
N VAL A 174 3.12 5.00 12.27
CA VAL A 174 3.55 6.07 13.15
C VAL A 174 4.28 7.15 12.35
N HIS A 175 3.87 8.40 12.56
CA HIS A 175 4.55 9.54 11.93
C HIS A 175 5.92 9.78 12.60
N PRO A 176 6.97 10.20 11.86
CA PRO A 176 8.31 10.44 12.43
C PRO A 176 8.32 11.37 13.63
N GLU A 177 7.46 12.39 13.67
CA GLU A 177 7.31 13.31 14.82
C GLU A 177 6.88 12.60 16.10
N SER A 178 6.21 11.46 15.98
CA SER A 178 5.69 10.68 17.12
C SER A 178 6.62 9.53 17.53
N TYR A 179 7.82 9.40 16.95
CA TYR A 179 8.72 8.30 17.27
C TYR A 179 9.16 8.30 18.73
N GLU A 180 9.56 9.46 19.24
CA GLU A 180 9.97 9.61 20.63
C GLU A 180 8.82 9.24 21.60
N ALA A 181 7.62 9.76 21.34
CA ALA A 181 6.44 9.43 22.15
C ALA A 181 6.09 7.93 22.07
N THR A 182 6.25 7.34 20.87
CA THR A 182 6.02 5.90 20.67
C THR A 182 7.02 5.05 21.45
N GLU A 183 8.30 5.41 21.44
CA GLU A 183 9.33 4.69 22.21
C GLU A 183 9.07 4.79 23.72
N LYS A 184 8.71 5.96 24.22
CA LYS A 184 8.29 6.15 25.61
C LYS A 184 7.08 5.28 25.96
N LEU A 185 6.07 5.21 25.06
CA LEU A 185 4.88 4.38 25.24
C LEU A 185 5.24 2.89 25.31
N LEU A 186 6.08 2.40 24.40
CA LEU A 186 6.53 1.02 24.40
C LEU A 186 7.26 0.68 25.70
N ALA A 187 8.21 1.52 26.11
CA ALA A 187 8.97 1.34 27.35
C ALA A 187 8.05 1.34 28.59
N LEU A 188 7.05 2.23 28.65
CA LEU A 188 6.09 2.33 29.76
C LEU A 188 5.31 1.01 29.97
N PHE A 189 5.02 0.29 28.90
CA PHE A 189 4.29 -0.98 28.95
C PHE A 189 5.17 -2.24 28.82
N GLY A 190 6.49 -2.07 28.87
CA GLY A 190 7.45 -3.17 28.82
C GLY A 190 7.62 -3.83 27.46
N TYR A 191 7.34 -3.09 26.37
CA TYR A 191 7.57 -3.53 25.01
C TYR A 191 8.89 -2.99 24.45
N THR A 192 9.44 -3.73 23.51
CA THR A 192 10.71 -3.42 22.85
C THR A 192 10.49 -3.14 21.35
N ARG A 193 11.53 -2.64 20.67
CA ARG A 193 11.54 -2.50 19.20
C ARG A 193 11.37 -3.85 18.50
N ASP A 194 11.84 -4.95 19.08
CA ASP A 194 11.67 -6.29 18.52
C ASP A 194 10.22 -6.77 18.61
N ASP A 195 9.46 -6.34 19.63
CA ASP A 195 8.03 -6.61 19.71
C ASP A 195 7.26 -5.91 18.58
N VAL A 196 7.67 -4.69 18.20
CA VAL A 196 7.12 -3.99 17.01
C VAL A 196 7.43 -4.80 15.74
N ARG A 197 8.68 -5.22 15.57
CA ARG A 197 9.13 -6.01 14.40
C ARG A 197 8.34 -7.32 14.25
N ASN A 198 8.08 -7.99 15.35
CA ASN A 198 7.43 -9.29 15.38
C ASN A 198 5.90 -9.22 15.46
N GLY A 199 5.31 -8.03 15.52
CA GLY A 199 3.87 -7.83 15.63
C GLY A 199 3.27 -8.24 16.99
N ASN A 200 4.07 -8.28 18.06
CA ASN A 200 3.70 -8.73 19.41
C ASN A 200 2.97 -7.66 20.24
N LEU A 201 2.34 -6.68 19.59
CA LEU A 201 1.69 -5.55 20.26
C LEU A 201 0.18 -5.73 20.49
N LYS A 202 -0.37 -6.92 20.29
CA LYS A 202 -1.84 -7.16 20.32
C LYS A 202 -2.51 -6.71 21.62
N GLU A 203 -1.81 -6.82 22.75
CA GLU A 203 -2.34 -6.43 24.06
C GLU A 203 -2.10 -4.97 24.44
N LEU A 204 -1.23 -4.25 23.72
CA LEU A 204 -0.85 -2.88 24.04
C LEU A 204 -2.06 -1.95 24.16
N ARG A 205 -2.96 -2.01 23.18
CA ARG A 205 -4.20 -1.21 23.19
C ARG A 205 -5.04 -1.46 24.47
N GLY A 206 -5.17 -2.72 24.86
CA GLY A 206 -5.90 -3.09 26.09
C GLY A 206 -5.22 -2.59 27.36
N LYS A 207 -3.89 -2.64 27.41
CA LYS A 207 -3.10 -2.11 28.55
C LYS A 207 -3.25 -0.59 28.66
N VAL A 208 -3.15 0.15 27.56
CA VAL A 208 -3.35 1.61 27.48
C VAL A 208 -4.75 2.00 27.95
N THR A 209 -5.79 1.30 27.47
CA THR A 209 -7.17 1.55 27.88
C THR A 209 -7.38 1.34 29.37
N LYS A 210 -6.81 0.26 29.95
CA LYS A 210 -6.90 -0.03 31.40
C LYS A 210 -6.14 1.00 32.25
N ALA A 211 -5.02 1.51 31.79
CA ALA A 211 -4.23 2.55 32.48
C ALA A 211 -4.91 3.94 32.41
N GLY A 212 -5.82 4.13 31.47
CA GLY A 212 -6.48 5.41 31.19
C GLY A 212 -5.69 6.24 30.18
N SER A 213 -6.21 6.38 28.97
CA SER A 213 -5.53 7.05 27.85
C SER A 213 -5.06 8.46 28.19
N ALA A 214 -5.86 9.25 28.94
CA ALA A 214 -5.48 10.60 29.34
C ALA A 214 -4.23 10.63 30.24
N LYS A 215 -4.13 9.72 31.22
CA LYS A 215 -2.97 9.60 32.11
C LYS A 215 -1.72 9.18 31.34
N VAL A 216 -1.89 8.27 30.38
CA VAL A 216 -0.79 7.83 29.51
C VAL A 216 -0.29 9.00 28.67
N CYS A 217 -1.19 9.78 28.05
CA CYS A 217 -0.81 10.98 27.30
C CYS A 217 -0.05 12.00 28.15
N GLU A 218 -0.46 12.26 29.39
CA GLU A 218 0.24 13.17 30.30
C GLU A 218 1.68 12.68 30.63
N GLN A 219 1.91 11.36 30.65
CA GLN A 219 3.24 10.76 30.91
C GLN A 219 4.15 10.80 29.69
N LEU A 220 3.59 10.89 28.49
CA LEU A 220 4.35 10.89 27.24
C LEU A 220 4.80 12.31 26.83
N GLY A 221 4.12 13.34 27.29
CA GLY A 221 4.39 14.77 27.04
C GLY A 221 3.52 15.32 25.95
#